data_25b5dbf9301f7025ac9485d1b45248f6
#
_entry.id   25b5dbf9301f7025ac9485d1b45248f6
#
_cell.length_a   1.000
_cell.length_b   1.000
_cell.length_c   1.000
_cell.angle_alpha   90.00
_cell.angle_beta   90.00
_cell.angle_gamma   90.00
#
_symmetry.space_group_name_H-M   'P 1'
#
loop_
_entity.id
_entity.type
_entity.pdbx_description
1 polymer ?
#
loop_
_entity_poly.entity_id
_entity_poly.type
_entity_poly.pdbx_seq_one_letter_code
_entity_poly.pdbx_strand_id
1 'polypeptide(L)'
;MKVLILLLSALLMNGAALAQTTPAASDKPFVVEYYYKTKWGHADEFLRLFKKNHYPLLKKEVEMGRMLKVWMDQTRYHATEDGRWDYRVTIVFKNSTVANEPFDETTLKKQLFPDQQTYEREEQRRFEILDAHWDVPVRMMDLESK
;
A
#
# COMPACT_ATOMS: atom_id res chain seq x y z
N MET A 1 40.14 69.94 7.38
CA MET A 1 39.91 68.54 7.72
C MET A 1 38.39 68.25 7.57
N LYS A 2 37.98 67.58 6.52
CA LYS A 2 36.53 67.17 6.26
C LYS A 2 36.39 65.71 6.58
N VAL A 3 35.62 65.44 7.60
CA VAL A 3 35.28 64.04 7.98
C VAL A 3 34.07 63.60 7.16
N LEU A 4 34.24 62.53 6.35
CA LEU A 4 33.23 61.96 5.52
C LEU A 4 32.59 60.78 6.32
N ILE A 5 31.35 60.95 6.73
CA ILE A 5 30.59 59.91 7.41
C ILE A 5 29.89 59.04 6.35
N LEU A 6 30.34 57.76 6.21
CA LEU A 6 29.71 56.75 5.39
C LEU A 6 28.56 56.08 6.19
N LEU A 7 27.32 56.33 5.80
CA LEU A 7 26.14 55.63 6.28
C LEU A 7 26.01 54.29 5.54
N LEU A 8 26.24 53.21 6.26
CA LEU A 8 26.05 51.84 5.76
C LEU A 8 24.58 51.40 6.01
N SER A 9 23.78 51.46 4.95
CA SER A 9 22.38 51.00 5.00
C SER A 9 22.33 49.46 4.94
N ALA A 10 22.05 48.80 6.05
CA ALA A 10 21.79 47.35 6.11
C ALA A 10 20.38 47.05 5.56
N LEU A 11 20.31 46.45 4.39
CA LEU A 11 19.08 45.99 3.77
C LEU A 11 18.70 44.63 4.40
N LEU A 12 17.74 44.64 5.34
CA LEU A 12 17.13 43.41 5.90
C LEU A 12 16.24 42.78 4.85
N MET A 13 16.73 41.76 4.17
CA MET A 13 15.91 40.87 3.36
C MET A 13 15.07 39.97 4.29
N ASN A 14 13.81 40.33 4.51
CA ASN A 14 12.80 39.41 5.06
C ASN A 14 12.49 38.32 4.04
N GLY A 15 13.20 37.19 4.14
CA GLY A 15 12.86 35.99 3.41
C GLY A 15 11.52 35.40 3.99
N ALA A 16 10.42 35.69 3.32
CA ALA A 16 9.17 34.98 3.59
C ALA A 16 9.39 33.51 3.24
N ALA A 17 9.57 32.66 4.26
CA ALA A 17 9.53 31.22 4.10
C ALA A 17 8.11 30.84 3.64
N LEU A 18 7.96 30.50 2.37
CA LEU A 18 6.74 29.87 1.85
C LEU A 18 6.64 28.49 2.55
N ALA A 19 5.83 28.43 3.59
CA ALA A 19 5.45 27.15 4.17
C ALA A 19 4.74 26.34 3.08
N GLN A 20 5.41 25.30 2.58
CA GLN A 20 4.76 24.31 1.72
C GLN A 20 3.65 23.66 2.54
N THR A 21 2.41 24.06 2.27
CA THR A 21 1.23 23.37 2.81
C THR A 21 1.21 21.98 2.20
N THR A 22 1.54 20.97 2.99
CA THR A 22 1.31 19.57 2.62
C THR A 22 -0.17 19.45 2.24
N PRO A 23 -0.52 18.90 1.05
CA PRO A 23 -1.91 18.74 0.67
C PRO A 23 -2.65 17.99 1.78
N ALA A 24 -3.77 18.53 2.23
CA ALA A 24 -4.61 17.83 3.20
C ALA A 24 -4.93 16.43 2.66
N ALA A 25 -4.68 15.40 3.48
CA ALA A 25 -4.99 14.03 3.11
C ALA A 25 -6.44 13.95 2.66
N SER A 26 -6.69 13.38 1.49
CA SER A 26 -8.04 13.17 1.00
C SER A 26 -8.76 12.24 1.99
N ASP A 27 -9.87 12.68 2.59
CA ASP A 27 -10.72 11.84 3.44
C ASP A 27 -11.43 10.71 2.65
N LYS A 28 -11.19 10.66 1.34
CA LYS A 28 -11.79 9.65 0.47
C LYS A 28 -11.06 8.32 0.59
N PRO A 29 -11.79 7.20 0.54
CA PRO A 29 -11.19 5.88 0.47
C PRO A 29 -10.18 5.77 -0.66
N PHE A 30 -9.07 5.08 -0.38
CA PHE A 30 -8.02 4.80 -1.34
C PHE A 30 -8.02 3.30 -1.65
N VAL A 31 -8.12 2.95 -2.92
CA VAL A 31 -8.29 1.56 -3.35
C VAL A 31 -7.06 1.09 -4.09
N VAL A 32 -6.57 -0.10 -3.72
CA VAL A 32 -5.47 -0.78 -4.39
C VAL A 32 -5.90 -2.20 -4.76
N GLU A 33 -5.61 -2.60 -5.97
CA GLU A 33 -5.77 -3.97 -6.45
C GLU A 33 -4.41 -4.64 -6.55
N TYR A 34 -4.27 -5.80 -5.90
CA TYR A 34 -3.07 -6.62 -5.83
C TYR A 34 -3.27 -7.86 -6.67
N TYR A 35 -2.53 -7.99 -7.76
CA TYR A 35 -2.65 -9.08 -8.70
C TYR A 35 -1.58 -10.13 -8.47
N TYR A 36 -1.96 -11.39 -8.50
CA TYR A 36 -1.09 -12.54 -8.30
C TYR A 36 -1.20 -13.50 -9.47
N LYS A 37 -0.10 -13.70 -10.17
CA LYS A 37 0.08 -14.72 -11.20
C LYS A 37 0.95 -15.82 -10.60
N THR A 38 0.39 -17.00 -10.42
CA THR A 38 1.11 -18.15 -9.86
C THR A 38 1.79 -18.96 -10.96
N LYS A 39 2.86 -19.65 -10.64
CA LYS A 39 3.40 -20.71 -11.49
C LYS A 39 2.33 -21.77 -11.73
N TRP A 40 2.34 -22.38 -12.90
CA TRP A 40 1.39 -23.42 -13.26
C TRP A 40 1.36 -24.55 -12.22
N GLY A 41 0.16 -24.94 -11.79
CA GLY A 41 -0.06 -25.98 -10.77
C GLY A 41 0.07 -25.49 -9.33
N HIS A 42 0.39 -24.22 -9.06
CA HIS A 42 0.60 -23.71 -7.69
C HIS A 42 -0.52 -22.77 -7.18
N ALA A 43 -1.60 -22.59 -7.92
CA ALA A 43 -2.67 -21.66 -7.52
C ALA A 43 -3.30 -22.05 -6.17
N ASP A 44 -3.64 -23.31 -5.97
CA ASP A 44 -4.24 -23.79 -4.71
C ASP A 44 -3.26 -23.70 -3.53
N GLU A 45 -1.97 -23.98 -3.77
CA GLU A 45 -0.93 -23.83 -2.75
C GLU A 45 -0.81 -22.37 -2.33
N PHE A 46 -0.78 -21.44 -3.30
CA PHE A 46 -0.76 -20.00 -3.03
C PHE A 46 -1.97 -19.57 -2.20
N LEU A 47 -3.19 -19.96 -2.61
CA LEU A 47 -4.40 -19.59 -1.90
C LEU A 47 -4.40 -20.10 -0.45
N ARG A 48 -3.95 -21.32 -0.23
CA ARG A 48 -3.84 -21.91 1.11
C ARG A 48 -2.87 -21.12 1.99
N LEU A 49 -1.67 -20.79 1.47
CA LEU A 49 -0.66 -20.01 2.19
C LEU A 49 -1.12 -18.57 2.45
N PHE A 50 -1.75 -17.94 1.45
CA PHE A 50 -2.35 -16.62 1.59
C PHE A 50 -3.38 -16.58 2.72
N LYS A 51 -4.33 -17.52 2.73
CA LYS A 51 -5.37 -17.61 3.77
C LYS A 51 -4.80 -17.90 5.15
N LYS A 52 -3.73 -18.68 5.24
CA LYS A 52 -3.10 -19.04 6.51
C LYS A 52 -2.29 -17.90 7.09
N ASN A 53 -1.46 -17.25 6.29
CA ASN A 53 -0.39 -16.37 6.77
C ASN A 53 -0.63 -14.89 6.47
N HIS A 54 -1.21 -14.55 5.32
CA HIS A 54 -1.35 -13.16 4.90
C HIS A 54 -2.72 -12.57 5.25
N TYR A 55 -3.79 -13.30 4.98
CA TYR A 55 -5.15 -12.81 5.26
C TYR A 55 -5.42 -12.45 6.73
N PRO A 56 -4.86 -13.15 7.75
CA PRO A 56 -5.03 -12.74 9.14
C PRO A 56 -4.47 -11.35 9.46
N LEU A 57 -3.37 -10.93 8.79
CA LEU A 57 -2.82 -9.58 8.92
C LEU A 57 -3.80 -8.56 8.37
N LEU A 58 -4.28 -8.76 7.14
CA LEU A 58 -5.26 -7.87 6.49
C LEU A 58 -6.54 -7.75 7.33
N LYS A 59 -7.01 -8.86 7.90
CA LYS A 59 -8.16 -8.86 8.79
C LYS A 59 -7.93 -7.99 10.04
N LYS A 60 -6.75 -8.04 10.62
CA LYS A 60 -6.38 -7.19 11.75
C LYS A 60 -6.35 -5.71 11.37
N GLU A 61 -5.84 -5.37 10.20
CA GLU A 61 -5.85 -3.98 9.74
C GLU A 61 -7.28 -3.46 9.48
N VAL A 62 -8.21 -4.32 9.06
CA VAL A 62 -9.65 -3.99 8.98
C VAL A 62 -10.21 -3.76 10.39
N GLU A 63 -9.92 -4.64 11.36
CA GLU A 63 -10.36 -4.50 12.76
C GLU A 63 -9.81 -3.20 13.40
N MET A 64 -8.62 -2.78 13.03
CA MET A 64 -7.97 -1.54 13.47
C MET A 64 -8.50 -0.28 12.74
N GLY A 65 -9.35 -0.44 11.74
CA GLY A 65 -9.92 0.67 10.96
C GLY A 65 -8.95 1.34 9.98
N ARG A 66 -7.79 0.72 9.70
CA ARG A 66 -6.85 1.14 8.66
C ARG A 66 -7.40 0.82 7.26
N MET A 67 -7.96 -0.38 7.14
CA MET A 67 -8.67 -0.83 5.95
C MET A 67 -10.18 -0.86 6.22
N LEU A 68 -10.98 -0.43 5.26
CA LEU A 68 -12.43 -0.45 5.32
C LEU A 68 -12.99 -1.78 4.82
N LYS A 69 -12.31 -2.39 3.84
CA LYS A 69 -12.74 -3.64 3.22
C LYS A 69 -11.58 -4.34 2.51
N VAL A 70 -11.59 -5.65 2.54
CA VAL A 70 -10.69 -6.54 1.79
C VAL A 70 -11.51 -7.68 1.21
N TRP A 71 -11.25 -8.02 -0.06
CA TRP A 71 -11.79 -9.23 -0.67
C TRP A 71 -10.82 -9.77 -1.72
N MET A 72 -11.05 -11.00 -2.15
CA MET A 72 -10.27 -11.66 -3.19
C MET A 72 -11.20 -12.15 -4.30
N ASP A 73 -10.80 -11.93 -5.53
CA ASP A 73 -11.41 -12.49 -6.74
C ASP A 73 -10.47 -13.53 -7.36
N GLN A 74 -11.05 -14.49 -8.03
CA GLN A 74 -10.36 -15.49 -8.84
C GLN A 74 -10.89 -15.43 -10.26
N THR A 75 -10.03 -15.62 -11.26
CA THR A 75 -10.46 -15.70 -12.65
C THR A 75 -11.35 -16.91 -12.88
N ARG A 76 -12.44 -16.74 -13.60
CA ARG A 76 -13.38 -17.82 -13.93
C ARG A 76 -13.03 -18.53 -15.23
N TYR A 77 -12.38 -17.84 -16.15
CA TYR A 77 -12.03 -18.32 -17.47
C TYR A 77 -10.54 -18.15 -17.73
N HIS A 78 -10.04 -18.90 -18.71
CA HIS A 78 -8.65 -18.80 -19.15
C HIS A 78 -8.40 -17.45 -19.84
N ALA A 79 -7.21 -16.91 -19.63
CA ALA A 79 -6.67 -15.77 -20.34
C ALA A 79 -5.40 -16.19 -21.09
N THR A 80 -4.89 -15.31 -21.97
CA THR A 80 -3.57 -15.49 -22.55
C THR A 80 -2.50 -15.45 -21.47
N GLU A 81 -1.35 -16.07 -21.72
CA GLU A 81 -0.25 -16.10 -20.75
C GLU A 81 0.17 -14.69 -20.31
N ASP A 82 0.21 -13.73 -21.22
CA ASP A 82 0.60 -12.34 -20.94
C ASP A 82 -0.44 -11.58 -20.09
N GLY A 83 -1.73 -11.91 -20.26
CA GLY A 83 -2.83 -11.26 -19.55
C GLY A 83 -3.35 -12.05 -18.33
N ARG A 84 -2.79 -13.23 -18.05
CA ARG A 84 -3.24 -14.10 -16.97
C ARG A 84 -2.88 -13.55 -15.60
N TRP A 85 -3.85 -13.58 -14.71
CA TRP A 85 -3.66 -13.57 -13.26
C TRP A 85 -4.59 -14.63 -12.64
N ASP A 86 -4.22 -15.16 -11.49
CA ASP A 86 -5.01 -16.22 -10.83
C ASP A 86 -5.87 -15.64 -9.72
N TYR A 87 -5.32 -14.70 -8.96
CA TYR A 87 -6.02 -14.02 -7.86
C TYR A 87 -5.81 -12.51 -7.92
N ARG A 88 -6.85 -11.77 -7.54
CA ARG A 88 -6.81 -10.34 -7.29
C ARG A 88 -7.34 -10.06 -5.90
N VAL A 89 -6.55 -9.40 -5.06
CA VAL A 89 -7.01 -8.88 -3.77
C VAL A 89 -7.26 -7.41 -3.92
N THR A 90 -8.47 -6.96 -3.55
CA THR A 90 -8.78 -5.54 -3.50
C THR A 90 -8.83 -5.09 -2.05
N ILE A 91 -8.07 -4.05 -1.74
CA ILE A 91 -8.02 -3.42 -0.42
C ILE A 91 -8.55 -1.99 -0.55
N VAL A 92 -9.52 -1.65 0.28
CA VAL A 92 -10.03 -0.29 0.44
C VAL A 92 -9.46 0.27 1.74
N PHE A 93 -8.46 1.12 1.63
CA PHE A 93 -7.90 1.84 2.77
C PHE A 93 -8.79 3.01 3.17
N LYS A 94 -8.72 3.43 4.44
CA LYS A 94 -9.45 4.58 4.95
C LYS A 94 -9.19 5.83 4.09
N ASN A 95 -7.94 6.08 3.73
CA ASN A 95 -7.52 7.13 2.81
C ASN A 95 -6.09 6.86 2.30
N SER A 96 -5.58 7.70 1.42
CA SER A 96 -4.25 7.57 0.84
C SER A 96 -3.12 7.75 1.87
N THR A 97 -3.32 8.56 2.91
CA THR A 97 -2.33 8.73 3.98
C THR A 97 -2.13 7.42 4.72
N VAL A 98 -3.23 6.79 5.18
CA VAL A 98 -3.19 5.51 5.89
C VAL A 98 -2.58 4.40 5.03
N ALA A 99 -2.84 4.41 3.70
CA ALA A 99 -2.26 3.42 2.79
C ALA A 99 -0.74 3.56 2.63
N ASN A 100 -0.20 4.78 2.76
CA ASN A 100 1.21 5.07 2.50
C ASN A 100 2.04 5.35 3.76
N GLU A 101 1.42 5.47 4.93
CA GLU A 101 2.15 5.65 6.18
C GLU A 101 2.84 4.35 6.63
N PRO A 102 4.00 4.43 7.28
CA PRO A 102 4.63 3.27 7.90
C PRO A 102 3.69 2.61 8.91
N PHE A 103 3.61 1.29 8.85
CA PHE A 103 2.84 0.49 9.80
C PHE A 103 3.71 -0.62 10.39
N ASP A 104 3.65 -0.80 11.72
CA ASP A 104 4.43 -1.85 12.41
C ASP A 104 3.79 -3.23 12.25
N GLU A 105 3.96 -3.81 11.07
CA GLU A 105 3.56 -5.19 10.82
C GLU A 105 4.38 -6.20 11.63
N THR A 106 5.59 -5.86 12.03
CA THR A 106 6.50 -6.82 12.72
C THR A 106 5.92 -7.25 14.04
N THR A 107 5.46 -6.29 14.85
CA THR A 107 4.79 -6.59 16.12
C THR A 107 3.52 -7.41 15.91
N LEU A 108 2.72 -7.04 14.91
CA LEU A 108 1.49 -7.75 14.58
C LEU A 108 1.76 -9.20 14.13
N LYS A 109 2.77 -9.42 13.28
CA LYS A 109 3.20 -10.76 12.83
C LYS A 109 3.62 -11.64 13.99
N LYS A 110 4.39 -11.12 14.94
CA LYS A 110 4.80 -11.86 16.13
C LYS A 110 3.61 -12.25 17.03
N GLN A 111 2.61 -11.40 17.12
CA GLN A 111 1.40 -11.70 17.89
C GLN A 111 0.53 -12.78 17.23
N LEU A 112 0.36 -12.73 15.91
CA LEU A 112 -0.50 -13.64 15.17
C LEU A 112 0.14 -15.01 14.92
N PHE A 113 1.47 -15.05 14.77
CA PHE A 113 2.21 -16.24 14.40
C PHE A 113 3.34 -16.51 15.40
N PRO A 114 3.07 -17.20 16.54
CA PRO A 114 4.10 -17.49 17.53
C PRO A 114 5.28 -18.30 16.98
N ASP A 115 5.04 -19.23 16.07
CA ASP A 115 6.09 -19.94 15.32
C ASP A 115 6.55 -19.11 14.12
N GLN A 116 7.45 -18.17 14.41
CA GLN A 116 8.00 -17.26 13.39
C GLN A 116 8.78 -18.01 12.31
N GLN A 117 9.50 -19.06 12.65
CA GLN A 117 10.28 -19.83 11.69
C GLN A 117 9.39 -20.49 10.64
N THR A 118 8.29 -21.09 11.05
CA THR A 118 7.32 -21.67 10.12
C THR A 118 6.63 -20.59 9.31
N TYR A 119 6.23 -19.48 9.93
CA TYR A 119 5.63 -18.35 9.25
C TYR A 119 6.53 -17.80 8.13
N GLU A 120 7.78 -17.49 8.42
CA GLU A 120 8.75 -16.94 7.47
C GLU A 120 9.01 -17.90 6.30
N ARG A 121 9.20 -19.20 6.57
CA ARG A 121 9.38 -20.21 5.54
C ARG A 121 8.17 -20.31 4.61
N GLU A 122 6.96 -20.28 5.15
CA GLU A 122 5.72 -20.35 4.37
C GLU A 122 5.45 -19.07 3.58
N GLU A 123 5.77 -17.89 4.11
CA GLU A 123 5.69 -16.63 3.37
C GLU A 123 6.72 -16.59 2.24
N GLN A 124 7.96 -17.02 2.50
CA GLN A 124 8.95 -17.19 1.43
C GLN A 124 8.41 -18.11 0.35
N ARG A 125 7.89 -19.28 0.72
CA ARG A 125 7.30 -20.23 -0.23
C ARG A 125 6.16 -19.61 -1.04
N ARG A 126 5.30 -18.83 -0.42
CA ARG A 126 4.20 -18.14 -1.09
C ARG A 126 4.70 -17.19 -2.21
N PHE A 127 5.82 -16.52 -2.00
CA PHE A 127 6.45 -15.69 -3.04
C PHE A 127 7.20 -16.50 -4.09
N GLU A 128 7.86 -17.59 -3.73
CA GLU A 128 8.60 -18.45 -4.67
C GLU A 128 7.69 -19.07 -5.75
N ILE A 129 6.44 -19.33 -5.42
CA ILE A 129 5.46 -19.91 -6.35
C ILE A 129 4.73 -18.87 -7.20
N LEU A 130 5.05 -17.58 -7.06
CA LEU A 130 4.58 -16.55 -7.95
C LEU A 130 5.44 -16.47 -9.21
N ASP A 131 4.78 -16.23 -10.33
CA ASP A 131 5.37 -15.88 -11.61
C ASP A 131 5.48 -14.37 -11.76
N ALA A 132 4.41 -13.68 -11.30
CA ALA A 132 4.37 -12.22 -11.22
C ALA A 132 3.43 -11.75 -10.08
N HIS A 133 3.70 -10.55 -9.59
CA HIS A 133 2.87 -9.84 -8.64
C HIS A 133 2.99 -8.34 -8.91
N TRP A 134 1.86 -7.64 -8.95
CA TRP A 134 1.85 -6.18 -9.15
C TRP A 134 0.65 -5.54 -8.46
N ASP A 135 0.81 -4.27 -8.11
CA ASP A 135 -0.14 -3.48 -7.35
C ASP A 135 -0.62 -2.31 -8.20
N VAL A 136 -1.92 -2.10 -8.25
CA VAL A 136 -2.54 -1.07 -9.07
C VAL A 136 -3.44 -0.20 -8.19
N PRO A 137 -3.05 1.04 -7.87
CA PRO A 137 -3.98 1.97 -7.27
C PRO A 137 -5.06 2.33 -8.29
N VAL A 138 -6.33 2.23 -7.87
CA VAL A 138 -7.48 2.49 -8.73
C VAL A 138 -8.35 3.59 -8.17
N ARG A 139 -9.01 4.34 -9.05
CA ARG A 139 -9.98 5.37 -8.70
C ARG A 139 -11.33 5.01 -9.32
N MET A 140 -12.35 4.94 -8.49
CA MET A 140 -13.71 4.84 -9.00
C MET A 140 -14.09 6.14 -9.73
N MET A 141 -14.60 5.99 -10.95
CA MET A 141 -15.12 7.09 -11.76
C MET A 141 -16.65 7.05 -11.70
N ASP A 142 -17.23 8.18 -11.38
CA ASP A 142 -18.68 8.37 -11.59
C ASP A 142 -18.89 8.73 -13.07
N LEU A 143 -19.50 7.84 -13.82
CA LEU A 143 -19.75 8.03 -15.25
C LEU A 143 -20.94 8.98 -15.53
N GLU A 144 -21.72 9.32 -14.51
CA GLU A 144 -22.86 10.23 -14.64
C GLU A 144 -22.49 11.67 -14.23
N SER A 145 -21.35 11.87 -13.56
CA SER A 145 -20.87 13.20 -13.23
C SER A 145 -20.38 13.92 -14.50
N LYS A 146 -20.88 15.15 -14.70
CA LYS A 146 -20.45 16.05 -15.79
C LYS A 146 -19.19 16.82 -15.41
#